data_ea48e4456023ad7f889ec3b5d9db8a79
#
_entry.id   ea48e4456023ad7f889ec3b5d9db8a79
#
_cell.length_a   1.000
_cell.length_b   1.000
_cell.length_c   1.000
_cell.angle_alpha   90.00
_cell.angle_beta   90.00
_cell.angle_gamma   90.00
#
_symmetry.space_group_name_H-M   'P 1'
#
loop_
_entity.id
_entity.type
_entity.pdbx_description
1 polymer ?
#
loop_
_entity_poly.entity_id
_entity_poly.type
_entity_poly.pdbx_seq_one_letter_code
_entity_poly.pdbx_strand_id
1 'polypeptide(L)'
;MRNTFGNFYTITTFGESHGEAVGGIIDGMPAGITIDMAFVQNEMARRRPGQSNITTDRKEADTVEFLSGIFEGKSTGAPIGFLVRNTNQHSNDYDNIRDLFRPSHADYTYYKKYGNRDYRGGGRTSARITIARVVAGALAKLVLKEYGISLNAYTAQVGKLAVSRDYHKFNFAEIEQNAVRCPDPVKAIEMEQLISEVKEAGDTIGGVIACVIKGCPVGLGEPEFGKLHAMLGNAMLTINAVKGFEYGEGFNGCSWRGSQQNDIFTSTNNAVSTVTNHSGGIQGGISNGEDIYFRVAFKPVSTILTEQQTINKQGEDFGRQYRTGIYYIDKEAKEEAFKFVKNLQKNYDKKIVVEIEEMKNFVDAEEYHQKYLEKNPSGYCHIDLSLANKKL
;
A
#
# COMPACT_ATOMS: atom_id res chain seq x y z
N MET A 1 15.49 9.39 -11.33
CA MET A 1 14.26 8.67 -10.93
C MET A 1 14.36 7.26 -11.48
N ARG A 2 14.06 6.23 -10.68
CA ARG A 2 14.21 4.84 -11.13
C ARG A 2 12.81 4.25 -11.36
N ASN A 3 12.39 4.14 -12.63
CA ASN A 3 11.10 3.58 -13.04
C ASN A 3 11.23 2.19 -13.68
N THR A 4 12.45 1.63 -13.71
CA THR A 4 12.78 0.31 -14.23
C THR A 4 13.18 -0.61 -13.09
N PHE A 5 12.66 -1.84 -13.10
CA PHE A 5 12.94 -2.92 -12.17
C PHE A 5 13.30 -4.20 -12.93
N GLY A 6 14.20 -5.02 -12.36
CA GLY A 6 14.69 -6.26 -12.94
C GLY A 6 16.09 -6.14 -13.50
N ASN A 7 16.69 -7.28 -13.85
CA ASN A 7 18.02 -7.37 -14.46
C ASN A 7 17.95 -7.92 -15.88
N PHE A 8 17.58 -9.19 -16.06
CA PHE A 8 17.41 -9.82 -17.37
C PHE A 8 16.00 -9.63 -17.91
N TYR A 9 15.00 -9.93 -17.08
CA TYR A 9 13.62 -9.59 -17.33
C TYR A 9 13.33 -8.28 -16.61
N THR A 10 13.06 -7.24 -17.37
CA THR A 10 12.88 -5.89 -16.82
C THR A 10 11.53 -5.32 -17.13
N ILE A 11 11.05 -4.47 -16.27
CA ILE A 11 9.85 -3.66 -16.52
C ILE A 11 10.15 -2.18 -16.27
N THR A 12 9.87 -1.32 -17.24
CA THR A 12 9.82 0.13 -17.08
C THR A 12 8.37 0.58 -17.05
N THR A 13 7.93 1.20 -15.94
CA THR A 13 6.53 1.61 -15.75
C THR A 13 6.32 3.10 -16.01
N PHE A 14 5.16 3.48 -16.56
CA PHE A 14 4.74 4.86 -16.80
C PHE A 14 3.26 5.07 -16.43
N GLY A 15 2.83 6.33 -16.44
CA GLY A 15 1.44 6.75 -16.17
C GLY A 15 1.17 7.03 -14.70
N GLU A 16 0.08 7.72 -14.43
CA GLU A 16 -0.44 8.13 -13.13
C GLU A 16 -1.86 7.62 -12.91
N SER A 17 -2.29 7.56 -11.64
CA SER A 17 -3.61 7.01 -11.26
C SER A 17 -4.80 7.73 -11.88
N HIS A 18 -4.65 9.03 -12.17
CA HIS A 18 -5.67 9.89 -12.78
C HIS A 18 -5.21 10.49 -14.12
N GLY A 19 -4.12 9.97 -14.72
CA GLY A 19 -3.73 10.22 -16.10
C GLY A 19 -4.61 9.41 -17.07
N GLU A 20 -4.31 9.47 -18.36
CA GLU A 20 -5.06 8.75 -19.42
C GLU A 20 -4.92 7.24 -19.30
N ALA A 21 -3.72 6.77 -18.93
CA ALA A 21 -3.41 5.34 -18.83
C ALA A 21 -2.27 5.08 -17.83
N VAL A 22 -2.16 3.84 -17.41
CA VAL A 22 -0.98 3.25 -16.78
C VAL A 22 -0.46 2.14 -17.67
N GLY A 23 0.86 2.01 -17.79
CA GLY A 23 1.45 0.99 -18.65
C GLY A 23 2.89 0.70 -18.34
N GLY A 24 3.51 -0.06 -19.22
CA GLY A 24 4.91 -0.40 -19.10
C GLY A 24 5.51 -0.94 -20.39
N ILE A 25 6.83 -1.05 -20.36
CA ILE A 25 7.63 -1.76 -21.37
C ILE A 25 8.34 -2.88 -20.64
N ILE A 26 8.12 -4.10 -21.09
CA ILE A 26 8.81 -5.31 -20.62
C ILE A 26 9.89 -5.64 -21.63
N ASP A 27 11.10 -5.85 -21.15
CA ASP A 27 12.25 -6.28 -21.97
C ASP A 27 12.85 -7.56 -21.37
N GLY A 28 13.53 -8.35 -22.20
CA GLY A 28 14.11 -9.63 -21.82
C GLY A 28 13.11 -10.80 -21.74
N MET A 29 11.92 -10.66 -22.33
CA MET A 29 10.99 -11.78 -22.47
C MET A 29 11.55 -12.76 -23.53
N PRO A 30 11.73 -14.06 -23.20
CA PRO A 30 12.17 -15.04 -24.20
C PRO A 30 11.21 -15.11 -25.40
N ALA A 31 11.76 -15.29 -26.59
CA ALA A 31 10.95 -15.49 -27.79
C ALA A 31 10.25 -16.86 -27.79
N GLY A 32 9.09 -16.94 -28.45
CA GLY A 32 8.35 -18.20 -28.65
C GLY A 32 7.43 -18.61 -27.48
N ILE A 33 7.38 -17.85 -26.37
CA ILE A 33 6.45 -18.14 -25.28
C ILE A 33 5.02 -17.84 -25.74
N THR A 34 4.13 -18.80 -25.57
CA THR A 34 2.70 -18.61 -25.85
C THR A 34 2.08 -17.65 -24.85
N ILE A 35 1.49 -16.57 -25.34
CA ILE A 35 0.84 -15.54 -24.53
C ILE A 35 -0.64 -15.91 -24.38
N ASP A 36 -0.97 -16.54 -23.27
CA ASP A 36 -2.36 -16.82 -22.88
C ASP A 36 -3.03 -15.52 -22.40
N MET A 37 -3.75 -14.87 -23.31
CA MET A 37 -4.46 -13.62 -23.02
C MET A 37 -5.54 -13.78 -21.97
N ALA A 38 -6.20 -14.94 -21.89
CA ALA A 38 -7.21 -15.22 -20.87
C ALA A 38 -6.56 -15.33 -19.51
N PHE A 39 -5.40 -15.96 -19.41
CA PHE A 39 -4.61 -16.01 -18.16
C PHE A 39 -4.17 -14.61 -17.72
N VAL A 40 -3.61 -13.80 -18.63
CA VAL A 40 -3.20 -12.42 -18.31
C VAL A 40 -4.38 -11.60 -17.82
N GLN A 41 -5.53 -11.67 -18.51
CA GLN A 41 -6.71 -10.92 -18.12
C GLN A 41 -7.31 -11.42 -16.78
N ASN A 42 -7.19 -12.71 -16.48
CA ASN A 42 -7.59 -13.27 -15.19
C ASN A 42 -6.70 -12.75 -14.04
N GLU A 43 -5.38 -12.69 -14.21
CA GLU A 43 -4.48 -12.08 -13.23
C GLU A 43 -4.83 -10.59 -13.01
N MET A 44 -5.20 -9.87 -14.06
CA MET A 44 -5.69 -8.50 -13.97
C MET A 44 -7.03 -8.40 -13.24
N ALA A 45 -7.95 -9.34 -13.48
CA ALA A 45 -9.24 -9.41 -12.79
C ALA A 45 -9.07 -9.65 -11.28
N ARG A 46 -8.09 -10.47 -10.89
CA ARG A 46 -7.73 -10.69 -9.47
C ARG A 46 -7.23 -9.43 -8.77
N ARG A 47 -6.64 -8.51 -9.51
CA ARG A 47 -6.10 -7.23 -8.99
C ARG A 47 -7.13 -6.10 -8.99
N ARG A 48 -8.09 -6.08 -9.91
CA ARG A 48 -9.00 -4.95 -10.13
C ARG A 48 -9.72 -4.51 -8.84
N PRO A 49 -10.06 -3.21 -8.71
CA PRO A 49 -10.86 -2.73 -7.58
C PRO A 49 -12.32 -3.21 -7.67
N GLY A 50 -13.05 -3.17 -6.54
CA GLY A 50 -14.49 -3.49 -6.52
C GLY A 50 -14.83 -4.96 -6.68
N GLN A 51 -13.98 -5.88 -6.19
CA GLN A 51 -14.21 -7.33 -6.30
C GLN A 51 -15.17 -7.89 -5.24
N SER A 52 -15.33 -7.19 -4.12
CA SER A 52 -16.17 -7.62 -3.00
C SER A 52 -16.62 -6.42 -2.17
N ASN A 53 -17.56 -6.65 -1.24
CA ASN A 53 -18.06 -5.66 -0.29
C ASN A 53 -17.01 -5.11 0.68
N ILE A 54 -15.92 -5.82 0.88
CA ILE A 54 -14.79 -5.40 1.74
C ILE A 54 -13.73 -4.56 1.00
N THR A 55 -13.91 -4.30 -0.30
CA THR A 55 -13.01 -3.50 -1.12
C THR A 55 -13.62 -2.13 -1.48
N THR A 56 -12.93 -1.34 -2.31
CA THR A 56 -13.40 -0.03 -2.80
C THR A 56 -14.55 -0.19 -3.81
N ASP A 57 -15.42 0.82 -3.90
CA ASP A 57 -16.55 0.87 -4.83
C ASP A 57 -16.15 1.18 -6.30
N ARG A 58 -14.88 1.57 -6.53
CA ARG A 58 -14.36 1.85 -7.87
C ARG A 58 -14.44 0.59 -8.74
N LYS A 59 -14.99 0.72 -9.95
CA LYS A 59 -15.14 -0.39 -10.93
C LYS A 59 -14.43 -0.05 -12.21
N GLU A 60 -13.42 -0.85 -12.59
CA GLU A 60 -12.69 -0.73 -13.86
C GLU A 60 -12.47 -2.11 -14.45
N ALA A 61 -12.56 -2.23 -15.78
CA ALA A 61 -12.34 -3.51 -16.48
C ALA A 61 -10.85 -3.91 -16.46
N ASP A 62 -9.94 -2.93 -16.39
CA ASP A 62 -8.48 -3.12 -16.43
C ASP A 62 -8.02 -4.00 -17.62
N THR A 63 -8.61 -3.77 -18.79
CA THR A 63 -8.26 -4.50 -20.02
C THR A 63 -6.87 -4.07 -20.49
N VAL A 64 -6.01 -5.06 -20.76
CA VAL A 64 -4.64 -4.81 -21.23
C VAL A 64 -4.62 -4.67 -22.76
N GLU A 65 -4.04 -3.58 -23.26
CA GLU A 65 -3.73 -3.36 -24.67
C GLU A 65 -2.24 -3.60 -24.89
N PHE A 66 -1.87 -4.65 -25.64
CA PHE A 66 -0.49 -4.89 -26.06
C PHE A 66 -0.20 -4.16 -27.37
N LEU A 67 0.92 -3.44 -27.42
CA LEU A 67 1.28 -2.57 -28.53
C LEU A 67 2.44 -3.13 -29.38
N SER A 68 3.25 -4.02 -28.82
CA SER A 68 4.43 -4.60 -29.47
C SER A 68 4.87 -5.90 -28.79
N GLY A 69 5.83 -6.60 -29.40
CA GLY A 69 6.51 -7.75 -28.81
C GLY A 69 5.74 -9.06 -28.85
N ILE A 70 4.54 -9.09 -29.45
CA ILE A 70 3.69 -10.28 -29.63
C ILE A 70 3.29 -10.42 -31.09
N PHE A 71 3.47 -11.60 -31.64
CA PHE A 71 3.06 -11.93 -33.01
C PHE A 71 2.46 -13.34 -33.01
N GLU A 72 1.29 -13.52 -33.62
CA GLU A 72 0.54 -14.80 -33.68
C GLU A 72 0.41 -15.48 -32.31
N GLY A 73 0.15 -14.68 -31.27
CA GLY A 73 -0.05 -15.18 -29.89
C GLY A 73 1.22 -15.62 -29.18
N LYS A 74 2.41 -15.32 -29.71
CA LYS A 74 3.70 -15.65 -29.10
C LYS A 74 4.57 -14.42 -28.92
N SER A 75 5.44 -14.45 -27.91
CA SER A 75 6.47 -13.43 -27.71
C SER A 75 7.50 -13.50 -28.84
N THR A 76 7.98 -12.32 -29.30
CA THR A 76 8.95 -12.22 -30.41
C THR A 76 10.40 -12.07 -29.92
N GLY A 77 10.61 -11.85 -28.59
CA GLY A 77 11.91 -11.44 -28.05
C GLY A 77 12.17 -9.93 -28.11
N ALA A 78 11.34 -9.17 -28.84
CA ALA A 78 11.38 -7.72 -28.83
C ALA A 78 10.67 -7.18 -27.57
N PRO A 79 10.93 -5.91 -27.16
CA PRO A 79 10.24 -5.30 -26.03
C PRO A 79 8.72 -5.33 -26.18
N ILE A 80 8.03 -5.75 -25.11
CA ILE A 80 6.56 -5.80 -25.05
C ILE A 80 6.07 -4.50 -24.43
N GLY A 81 5.53 -3.60 -25.26
CA GLY A 81 4.84 -2.40 -24.84
C GLY A 81 3.38 -2.70 -24.56
N PHE A 82 2.85 -2.19 -23.46
CA PHE A 82 1.43 -2.34 -23.09
C PHE A 82 0.90 -1.14 -22.31
N LEU A 83 -0.42 -0.96 -22.33
CA LEU A 83 -1.12 0.00 -21.50
C LEU A 83 -2.48 -0.53 -21.02
N VAL A 84 -2.99 0.10 -19.96
CA VAL A 84 -4.34 -0.06 -19.44
C VAL A 84 -4.93 1.34 -19.25
N ARG A 85 -6.07 1.61 -19.89
CA ARG A 85 -6.71 2.92 -19.82
C ARG A 85 -7.39 3.15 -18.48
N ASN A 86 -7.34 4.39 -18.00
CA ASN A 86 -8.11 4.83 -16.85
C ASN A 86 -9.48 5.30 -17.33
N THR A 87 -10.56 4.60 -16.97
CA THR A 87 -11.91 4.88 -17.49
C THR A 87 -12.85 5.46 -16.42
N ASN A 88 -12.54 5.29 -15.14
CA ASN A 88 -13.40 5.73 -14.03
C ASN A 88 -12.57 6.54 -13.00
N GLN A 89 -12.13 7.74 -13.42
CA GLN A 89 -11.39 8.67 -12.58
C GLN A 89 -12.28 9.88 -12.23
N HIS A 90 -12.42 10.17 -10.93
CA HIS A 90 -13.15 11.34 -10.42
C HIS A 90 -12.13 12.35 -9.87
N SER A 91 -11.56 13.17 -10.75
CA SER A 91 -10.49 14.11 -10.40
C SER A 91 -10.96 15.23 -9.46
N ASN A 92 -12.22 15.62 -9.54
CA ASN A 92 -12.81 16.70 -8.73
C ASN A 92 -12.89 16.36 -7.23
N ASP A 93 -12.89 15.07 -6.87
CA ASP A 93 -12.96 14.63 -5.48
C ASP A 93 -11.72 14.99 -4.66
N TYR A 94 -10.65 15.47 -5.32
CA TYR A 94 -9.37 15.80 -4.69
C TYR A 94 -9.08 17.30 -4.60
N ASP A 95 -9.96 18.18 -5.09
CA ASP A 95 -9.70 19.62 -5.11
C ASP A 95 -9.59 20.23 -3.71
N ASN A 96 -10.39 19.73 -2.76
CA ASN A 96 -10.39 20.16 -1.36
C ASN A 96 -9.09 19.81 -0.61
N ILE A 97 -8.31 18.81 -1.10
CA ILE A 97 -7.06 18.35 -0.49
C ILE A 97 -5.82 18.72 -1.31
N ARG A 98 -5.98 19.55 -2.35
CA ARG A 98 -4.90 19.96 -3.25
C ARG A 98 -3.70 20.54 -2.52
N ASP A 99 -3.94 21.35 -1.49
CA ASP A 99 -2.91 22.06 -0.75
C ASP A 99 -2.61 21.43 0.63
N LEU A 100 -3.26 20.32 0.96
CA LEU A 100 -3.07 19.57 2.19
C LEU A 100 -2.12 18.38 2.00
N PHE A 101 -1.45 17.99 3.08
CA PHE A 101 -0.64 16.78 3.14
C PHE A 101 -1.37 15.71 3.95
N ARG A 102 -1.98 14.74 3.28
CA ARG A 102 -2.72 13.67 3.96
C ARG A 102 -1.78 12.85 4.86
N PRO A 103 -2.15 12.60 6.13
CA PRO A 103 -1.35 11.81 7.07
C PRO A 103 -0.99 10.45 6.49
N SER A 104 0.26 10.01 6.69
CA SER A 104 0.79 8.71 6.22
C SER A 104 0.72 8.44 4.70
N HIS A 105 0.33 9.41 3.88
CA HIS A 105 0.48 9.37 2.42
C HIS A 105 1.84 9.96 1.99
N ALA A 106 2.19 9.78 0.72
CA ALA A 106 3.44 10.28 0.17
C ALA A 106 3.39 11.79 -0.22
N ASP A 107 2.33 12.50 0.11
CA ASP A 107 2.05 13.85 -0.36
C ASP A 107 3.18 14.82 -0.04
N TYR A 108 3.58 14.89 1.24
CA TYR A 108 4.67 15.76 1.70
C TYR A 108 6.02 15.36 1.08
N THR A 109 6.39 14.10 1.18
CA THR A 109 7.70 13.60 0.71
C THR A 109 7.86 13.74 -0.80
N TYR A 110 6.77 13.49 -1.56
CA TYR A 110 6.76 13.65 -3.00
C TYR A 110 6.89 15.14 -3.40
N TYR A 111 6.10 16.01 -2.76
CA TYR A 111 6.15 17.47 -2.99
C TYR A 111 7.54 18.04 -2.67
N LYS A 112 8.12 17.70 -1.51
CA LYS A 112 9.46 18.18 -1.13
C LYS A 112 10.56 17.68 -2.06
N LYS A 113 10.41 16.48 -2.61
CA LYS A 113 11.41 15.88 -3.51
C LYS A 113 11.35 16.46 -4.92
N TYR A 114 10.16 16.68 -5.47
CA TYR A 114 9.98 17.00 -6.89
C TYR A 114 9.48 18.44 -7.14
N GLY A 115 9.10 19.18 -6.10
CA GLY A 115 8.53 20.54 -6.21
C GLY A 115 7.13 20.58 -6.82
N ASN A 116 6.68 19.48 -7.42
CA ASN A 116 5.37 19.33 -8.06
C ASN A 116 4.75 17.98 -7.69
N ARG A 117 3.43 17.94 -7.55
CA ARG A 117 2.66 16.75 -7.19
C ARG A 117 1.34 16.73 -7.94
N ASP A 118 1.04 15.65 -8.61
CA ASP A 118 -0.34 15.37 -9.00
C ASP A 118 -1.12 14.98 -7.74
N TYR A 119 -1.97 15.89 -7.25
CA TYR A 119 -2.76 15.68 -6.03
C TYR A 119 -3.93 14.72 -6.25
N ARG A 120 -4.30 14.46 -7.49
CA ARG A 120 -5.40 13.57 -7.87
C ARG A 120 -5.01 12.12 -7.62
N GLY A 121 -5.60 11.47 -6.62
CA GLY A 121 -5.40 10.05 -6.31
C GLY A 121 -3.96 9.61 -5.99
N GLY A 122 -3.03 10.56 -5.79
CA GLY A 122 -1.63 10.27 -5.43
C GLY A 122 -0.69 9.95 -6.60
N GLY A 123 -1.13 10.10 -7.86
CA GLY A 123 -0.28 9.96 -9.06
C GLY A 123 0.51 8.65 -9.09
N ARG A 124 1.86 8.77 -9.19
CA ARG A 124 2.79 7.62 -9.21
C ARG A 124 2.90 6.87 -7.88
N THR A 125 2.44 7.43 -6.76
CA THR A 125 2.45 6.76 -5.46
C THR A 125 1.19 5.95 -5.18
N SER A 126 0.22 6.00 -6.07
CA SER A 126 -1.04 5.25 -5.98
C SER A 126 -0.84 3.75 -6.18
N ALA A 127 -1.66 2.93 -5.50
CA ALA A 127 -1.72 1.49 -5.73
C ALA A 127 -2.14 1.11 -7.18
N ARG A 128 -2.76 2.03 -7.92
CA ARG A 128 -3.12 1.82 -9.33
C ARG A 128 -1.91 1.47 -10.21
N ILE A 129 -0.75 2.02 -9.90
CA ILE A 129 0.50 1.77 -10.66
C ILE A 129 0.90 0.29 -10.63
N THR A 130 0.44 -0.49 -9.66
CA THR A 130 0.69 -1.93 -9.58
C THR A 130 0.11 -2.72 -10.76
N ILE A 131 -0.83 -2.16 -11.53
CA ILE A 131 -1.32 -2.72 -12.79
C ILE A 131 -0.16 -3.19 -13.68
N ALA A 132 0.81 -2.32 -13.92
CA ALA A 132 1.94 -2.64 -14.76
C ALA A 132 2.77 -3.82 -14.22
N ARG A 133 2.90 -3.92 -12.90
CA ARG A 133 3.58 -5.06 -12.26
C ARG A 133 2.80 -6.37 -12.41
N VAL A 134 1.47 -6.31 -12.36
CA VAL A 134 0.62 -7.50 -12.51
C VAL A 134 0.69 -8.03 -13.95
N VAL A 135 0.66 -7.15 -14.96
CA VAL A 135 0.85 -7.55 -16.37
C VAL A 135 2.21 -8.22 -16.56
N ALA A 136 3.30 -7.58 -16.09
CA ALA A 136 4.64 -8.15 -16.20
C ALA A 136 4.76 -9.47 -15.41
N GLY A 137 4.15 -9.54 -14.23
CA GLY A 137 4.12 -10.77 -13.42
C GLY A 137 3.34 -11.90 -14.08
N ALA A 138 2.22 -11.60 -14.76
CA ALA A 138 1.45 -12.58 -15.51
C ALA A 138 2.28 -13.17 -16.67
N LEU A 139 2.97 -12.33 -17.44
CA LEU A 139 3.87 -12.80 -18.50
C LEU A 139 5.05 -13.60 -17.94
N ALA A 140 5.66 -13.16 -16.84
CA ALA A 140 6.71 -13.91 -16.15
C ALA A 140 6.23 -15.29 -15.67
N LYS A 141 4.99 -15.40 -15.15
CA LYS A 141 4.39 -16.69 -14.76
C LYS A 141 4.25 -17.65 -15.95
N LEU A 142 3.97 -17.17 -17.17
CA LEU A 142 3.94 -18.01 -18.35
C LEU A 142 5.33 -18.59 -18.66
N VAL A 143 6.39 -17.80 -18.50
CA VAL A 143 7.77 -18.30 -18.62
C VAL A 143 8.08 -19.32 -17.53
N LEU A 144 7.79 -19.01 -16.26
CA LEU A 144 8.08 -19.90 -15.14
C LEU A 144 7.36 -21.24 -15.24
N LYS A 145 6.15 -21.25 -15.81
CA LYS A 145 5.37 -22.46 -16.06
C LYS A 145 6.09 -23.45 -16.99
N GLU A 146 6.83 -22.96 -18.00
CA GLU A 146 7.63 -23.82 -18.89
C GLU A 146 8.75 -24.55 -18.12
N TYR A 147 9.19 -23.99 -16.99
CA TYR A 147 10.18 -24.60 -16.10
C TYR A 147 9.58 -25.37 -14.93
N GLY A 148 8.24 -25.56 -14.89
CA GLY A 148 7.56 -26.26 -13.80
C GLY A 148 7.51 -25.47 -12.48
N ILE A 149 7.80 -24.16 -12.51
CA ILE A 149 7.78 -23.31 -11.30
C ILE A 149 6.40 -22.69 -11.14
N SER A 150 5.83 -22.83 -9.94
CA SER A 150 4.54 -22.27 -9.58
C SER A 150 4.62 -21.40 -8.33
N LEU A 151 3.73 -20.39 -8.26
CA LEU A 151 3.67 -19.42 -7.15
C LEU A 151 2.25 -19.37 -6.61
N ASN A 152 2.11 -19.50 -5.28
CA ASN A 152 0.85 -19.33 -4.57
C ASN A 152 1.04 -18.26 -3.49
N ALA A 153 0.27 -17.18 -3.58
CA ALA A 153 0.26 -16.13 -2.57
C ALA A 153 -1.13 -16.02 -1.93
N TYR A 154 -1.16 -15.89 -0.62
CA TYR A 154 -2.38 -15.91 0.16
C TYR A 154 -2.32 -14.98 1.37
N THR A 155 -3.48 -14.58 1.87
CA THR A 155 -3.59 -13.83 3.11
C THR A 155 -3.32 -14.73 4.30
N ALA A 156 -2.19 -14.49 4.96
CA ALA A 156 -1.75 -15.25 6.12
C ALA A 156 -2.19 -14.61 7.45
N GLN A 157 -2.46 -13.29 7.45
CA GLN A 157 -2.87 -12.57 8.66
C GLN A 157 -3.65 -11.32 8.31
N VAL A 158 -4.68 -11.00 9.12
CA VAL A 158 -5.38 -9.73 9.16
C VAL A 158 -5.44 -9.28 10.63
N GLY A 159 -4.89 -8.10 10.94
CA GLY A 159 -4.75 -7.64 12.31
C GLY A 159 -4.02 -8.67 13.18
N LYS A 160 -4.71 -9.22 14.18
CA LYS A 160 -4.17 -10.27 15.07
C LYS A 160 -4.58 -11.70 14.65
N LEU A 161 -5.51 -11.84 13.71
CA LEU A 161 -5.98 -13.13 13.23
C LEU A 161 -4.98 -13.68 12.21
N ALA A 162 -4.34 -14.77 12.50
CA ALA A 162 -3.35 -15.43 11.64
C ALA A 162 -3.67 -16.90 11.42
N VAL A 163 -3.29 -17.40 10.24
CA VAL A 163 -3.31 -18.83 9.93
C VAL A 163 -2.03 -19.52 10.40
N SER A 164 -1.97 -20.84 10.32
CA SER A 164 -0.74 -21.60 10.60
C SER A 164 0.44 -21.11 9.74
N ARG A 165 1.65 -21.12 10.30
CA ARG A 165 2.88 -20.87 9.53
C ARG A 165 3.22 -22.07 8.61
N ASP A 166 2.78 -23.26 8.97
CA ASP A 166 2.97 -24.48 8.21
C ASP A 166 2.03 -24.50 7.00
N TYR A 167 2.55 -24.10 5.85
CA TYR A 167 1.80 -24.01 4.58
C TYR A 167 1.43 -25.38 4.01
N HIS A 168 2.04 -26.47 4.46
CA HIS A 168 1.70 -27.83 4.03
C HIS A 168 0.30 -28.26 4.48
N LYS A 169 -0.27 -27.57 5.48
CA LYS A 169 -1.64 -27.79 5.95
C LYS A 169 -2.72 -27.27 5.02
N PHE A 170 -2.36 -26.49 4.00
CA PHE A 170 -3.33 -25.78 3.17
C PHE A 170 -3.50 -26.42 1.79
N ASN A 171 -4.77 -26.47 1.37
CA ASN A 171 -5.13 -26.64 -0.03
C ASN A 171 -5.16 -25.26 -0.70
N PHE A 172 -4.20 -24.97 -1.57
CA PHE A 172 -4.12 -23.67 -2.23
C PHE A 172 -5.27 -23.39 -3.21
N ALA A 173 -6.08 -24.40 -3.58
CA ALA A 173 -7.30 -24.18 -4.35
C ALA A 173 -8.35 -23.35 -3.58
N GLU A 174 -8.29 -23.35 -2.25
CA GLU A 174 -9.19 -22.56 -1.39
C GLU A 174 -8.92 -21.06 -1.42
N ILE A 175 -7.71 -20.63 -1.87
CA ILE A 175 -7.31 -19.21 -1.90
C ILE A 175 -8.32 -18.37 -2.68
N GLU A 176 -8.81 -18.85 -3.82
CA GLU A 176 -9.72 -18.10 -4.69
C GLU A 176 -11.20 -18.30 -4.35
N GLN A 177 -11.52 -19.08 -3.30
CA GLN A 177 -12.91 -19.39 -2.92
C GLN A 177 -13.52 -18.38 -1.94
N ASN A 178 -12.73 -17.41 -1.44
CA ASN A 178 -13.20 -16.41 -0.48
C ASN A 178 -12.64 -15.00 -0.78
N ALA A 179 -13.32 -13.98 -0.26
CA ALA A 179 -13.02 -12.59 -0.56
C ALA A 179 -11.66 -12.13 -0.01
N VAL A 180 -11.18 -12.73 1.07
CA VAL A 180 -9.89 -12.38 1.68
C VAL A 180 -8.72 -13.19 1.12
N ARG A 181 -8.98 -14.17 0.24
CA ARG A 181 -7.95 -15.07 -0.33
C ARG A 181 -7.11 -15.76 0.72
N CYS A 182 -7.76 -16.29 1.73
CA CYS A 182 -7.15 -17.09 2.79
C CYS A 182 -7.32 -18.59 2.47
N PRO A 183 -6.28 -19.45 2.60
CA PRO A 183 -6.38 -20.88 2.31
C PRO A 183 -7.07 -21.68 3.42
N ASP A 184 -7.34 -21.06 4.57
CA ASP A 184 -8.08 -21.63 5.68
C ASP A 184 -9.51 -21.06 5.67
N PRO A 185 -10.55 -21.84 5.33
CA PRO A 185 -11.92 -21.35 5.21
C PRO A 185 -12.50 -20.78 6.51
N VAL A 186 -12.10 -21.33 7.67
CA VAL A 186 -12.58 -20.85 8.98
C VAL A 186 -11.96 -19.49 9.27
N LYS A 187 -10.65 -19.38 9.09
CA LYS A 187 -9.95 -18.10 9.27
C LYS A 187 -10.36 -17.06 8.24
N ALA A 188 -10.74 -17.46 7.03
CA ALA A 188 -11.26 -16.55 6.01
C ALA A 188 -12.52 -15.83 6.51
N ILE A 189 -13.46 -16.54 7.12
CA ILE A 189 -14.69 -15.97 7.68
C ILE A 189 -14.38 -14.99 8.81
N GLU A 190 -13.51 -15.38 9.77
CA GLU A 190 -13.10 -14.52 10.88
C GLU A 190 -12.40 -13.22 10.38
N MET A 191 -11.53 -13.35 9.38
CA MET A 191 -10.82 -12.20 8.78
C MET A 191 -11.79 -11.25 8.03
N GLU A 192 -12.74 -11.80 7.28
CA GLU A 192 -13.75 -11.01 6.56
C GLU A 192 -14.64 -10.23 7.54
N GLN A 193 -15.06 -10.87 8.63
CA GLN A 193 -15.81 -10.22 9.71
C GLN A 193 -15.01 -9.08 10.34
N LEU A 194 -13.74 -9.32 10.72
CA LEU A 194 -12.88 -8.30 11.30
C LEU A 194 -12.69 -7.10 10.35
N ILE A 195 -12.50 -7.34 9.05
CA ILE A 195 -12.36 -6.25 8.07
C ILE A 195 -13.66 -5.45 7.99
N SER A 196 -14.82 -6.10 8.03
CA SER A 196 -16.12 -5.44 7.98
C SER A 196 -16.37 -4.58 9.21
N GLU A 197 -16.08 -5.08 10.41
CA GLU A 197 -16.17 -4.34 11.67
C GLU A 197 -15.29 -3.07 11.67
N VAL A 198 -14.03 -3.22 11.22
CA VAL A 198 -13.09 -2.08 11.12
C VAL A 198 -13.55 -1.06 10.07
N LYS A 199 -14.08 -1.53 8.92
CA LYS A 199 -14.63 -0.67 7.87
C LYS A 199 -15.86 0.11 8.37
N GLU A 200 -16.76 -0.53 9.11
CA GLU A 200 -17.94 0.13 9.72
C GLU A 200 -17.53 1.19 10.75
N ALA A 201 -16.43 0.98 11.46
CA ALA A 201 -15.83 1.98 12.35
C ALA A 201 -15.13 3.14 11.60
N GLY A 202 -15.11 3.12 10.25
CA GLY A 202 -14.45 4.14 9.44
C GLY A 202 -12.92 4.07 9.45
N ASP A 203 -12.36 2.92 9.82
CA ASP A 203 -10.93 2.68 9.96
C ASP A 203 -10.42 1.60 8.98
N THR A 204 -9.14 1.24 9.06
CA THR A 204 -8.49 0.25 8.22
C THR A 204 -7.58 -0.65 9.05
N ILE A 205 -7.30 -1.84 8.54
CA ILE A 205 -6.47 -2.82 9.23
C ILE A 205 -5.39 -3.35 8.29
N GLY A 206 -4.20 -3.61 8.85
CA GLY A 206 -3.08 -4.21 8.13
C GLY A 206 -3.10 -5.74 8.17
N GLY A 207 -2.15 -6.34 7.48
CA GLY A 207 -2.06 -7.79 7.42
C GLY A 207 -0.73 -8.29 6.87
N VAL A 208 -0.66 -9.60 6.69
CA VAL A 208 0.50 -10.30 6.13
C VAL A 208 0.05 -11.18 4.97
N ILE A 209 0.75 -11.07 3.86
CA ILE A 209 0.62 -11.99 2.73
C ILE A 209 1.78 -12.97 2.80
N ALA A 210 1.49 -14.26 2.70
CA ALA A 210 2.49 -15.30 2.51
C ALA A 210 2.55 -15.72 1.03
N CYS A 211 3.72 -16.14 0.60
CA CYS A 211 3.93 -16.69 -0.73
C CYS A 211 4.76 -17.97 -0.63
N VAL A 212 4.36 -19.00 -1.39
CA VAL A 212 5.08 -20.26 -1.57
C VAL A 212 5.37 -20.44 -3.05
N ILE A 213 6.65 -20.67 -3.37
CA ILE A 213 7.13 -20.93 -4.73
C ILE A 213 7.61 -22.39 -4.75
N LYS A 214 7.05 -23.17 -5.66
CA LYS A 214 7.37 -24.59 -5.82
C LYS A 214 8.08 -24.86 -7.14
N GLY A 215 8.92 -25.87 -7.15
CA GLY A 215 9.62 -26.31 -8.35
C GLY A 215 10.86 -25.48 -8.72
N CYS A 216 11.36 -24.63 -7.84
CA CYS A 216 12.61 -23.92 -8.07
C CYS A 216 13.79 -24.90 -8.11
N PRO A 217 14.64 -24.87 -9.17
CA PRO A 217 15.87 -25.66 -9.20
C PRO A 217 16.88 -25.16 -8.17
N VAL A 218 17.84 -26.01 -7.82
CA VAL A 218 19.03 -25.59 -7.07
C VAL A 218 19.87 -24.63 -7.94
N GLY A 219 20.43 -23.58 -7.32
CA GLY A 219 21.45 -22.74 -7.96
C GLY A 219 20.97 -21.36 -8.43
N LEU A 220 19.72 -20.93 -8.12
CA LEU A 220 19.28 -19.56 -8.39
C LEU A 220 19.76 -18.62 -7.30
N GLY A 221 20.30 -17.47 -7.70
CA GLY A 221 20.87 -16.46 -6.80
C GLY A 221 22.37 -16.57 -6.65
N GLU A 222 22.96 -15.67 -5.88
CA GLU A 222 24.40 -15.51 -5.72
C GLU A 222 24.80 -15.54 -4.24
N PRO A 223 26.07 -15.90 -3.90
CA PRO A 223 26.49 -16.06 -2.50
C PRO A 223 26.71 -14.73 -1.76
N GLU A 224 26.91 -13.61 -2.45
CA GLU A 224 27.17 -12.31 -1.84
C GLU A 224 26.15 -11.27 -2.30
N PHE A 225 26.42 -10.51 -3.33
CA PHE A 225 25.48 -9.58 -3.93
C PHE A 225 24.57 -10.32 -4.95
N GLY A 226 23.29 -10.01 -4.97
CA GLY A 226 22.32 -10.75 -5.79
C GLY A 226 21.79 -12.02 -5.11
N LYS A 227 21.92 -12.14 -3.78
CA LYS A 227 21.27 -13.22 -3.02
C LYS A 227 19.79 -13.30 -3.34
N LEU A 228 19.28 -14.49 -3.60
CA LEU A 228 17.89 -14.68 -4.03
C LEU A 228 16.90 -14.05 -3.05
N HIS A 229 17.06 -14.24 -1.75
CA HIS A 229 16.20 -13.60 -0.76
C HIS A 229 16.31 -12.07 -0.73
N ALA A 230 17.48 -11.51 -1.03
CA ALA A 230 17.67 -10.06 -1.11
C ALA A 230 16.95 -9.49 -2.35
N MET A 231 16.98 -10.20 -3.48
CA MET A 231 16.24 -9.82 -4.70
C MET A 231 14.73 -9.92 -4.47
N LEU A 232 14.23 -10.99 -3.83
CA LEU A 232 12.84 -11.16 -3.45
C LEU A 232 12.41 -10.05 -2.48
N GLY A 233 13.21 -9.77 -1.44
CA GLY A 233 12.95 -8.71 -0.48
C GLY A 233 12.91 -7.33 -1.15
N ASN A 234 13.84 -7.02 -2.04
CA ASN A 234 13.81 -5.79 -2.81
C ASN A 234 12.53 -5.68 -3.66
N ALA A 235 12.13 -6.74 -4.36
CA ALA A 235 10.89 -6.75 -5.14
C ALA A 235 9.67 -6.46 -4.26
N MET A 236 9.53 -7.16 -3.13
CA MET A 236 8.39 -7.03 -2.21
C MET A 236 8.36 -5.66 -1.52
N LEU A 237 9.49 -5.17 -1.02
CA LEU A 237 9.56 -3.85 -0.36
C LEU A 237 9.29 -2.66 -1.29
N THR A 238 9.31 -2.85 -2.61
CA THR A 238 8.88 -1.83 -3.58
C THR A 238 7.37 -1.79 -3.81
N ILE A 239 6.60 -2.72 -3.23
CA ILE A 239 5.13 -2.71 -3.30
C ILE A 239 4.60 -1.66 -2.32
N ASN A 240 3.57 -0.91 -2.74
CA ASN A 240 2.93 0.11 -1.90
C ASN A 240 2.44 -0.49 -0.58
N ALA A 241 2.57 0.26 0.52
CA ALA A 241 2.18 -0.10 1.88
C ALA A 241 2.99 -1.24 2.54
N VAL A 242 3.92 -1.88 1.86
CA VAL A 242 4.79 -2.89 2.48
C VAL A 242 5.69 -2.25 3.54
N LYS A 243 5.82 -2.94 4.68
CA LYS A 243 6.62 -2.53 5.85
C LYS A 243 7.63 -3.57 6.30
N GLY A 244 7.48 -4.82 5.88
CA GLY A 244 8.39 -5.89 6.26
C GLY A 244 8.40 -7.03 5.27
N PHE A 245 9.49 -7.75 5.27
CA PHE A 245 9.72 -8.98 4.51
C PHE A 245 10.48 -9.96 5.40
N GLU A 246 10.06 -11.21 5.43
CA GLU A 246 10.79 -12.32 6.03
C GLU A 246 10.67 -13.56 5.13
N TYR A 247 11.69 -14.42 5.13
CA TYR A 247 11.68 -15.69 4.41
C TYR A 247 12.08 -16.84 5.35
N GLY A 248 11.65 -18.05 5.02
CA GLY A 248 11.81 -19.17 5.91
C GLY A 248 11.14 -18.92 7.26
N GLU A 249 11.80 -19.31 8.35
CA GLU A 249 11.31 -19.00 9.70
C GLU A 249 11.45 -17.53 10.09
N GLY A 250 12.30 -16.75 9.39
CA GLY A 250 12.42 -15.32 9.58
C GLY A 250 12.63 -14.93 11.04
N PHE A 251 11.83 -13.99 11.54
CA PHE A 251 11.91 -13.53 12.94
C PHE A 251 11.55 -14.62 13.97
N ASN A 252 10.75 -15.62 13.62
CA ASN A 252 10.41 -16.72 14.52
C ASN A 252 11.65 -17.54 14.87
N GLY A 253 12.48 -17.85 13.88
CA GLY A 253 13.73 -18.61 14.06
C GLY A 253 14.76 -17.91 14.94
N CYS A 254 14.67 -16.57 15.13
CA CYS A 254 15.59 -15.85 16.01
C CYS A 254 15.53 -16.27 17.49
N SER A 255 14.40 -16.87 17.91
CA SER A 255 14.22 -17.40 19.27
C SER A 255 14.68 -18.86 19.43
N TRP A 256 15.09 -19.50 18.35
CA TRP A 256 15.46 -20.92 18.33
C TRP A 256 16.96 -21.12 18.54
N ARG A 257 17.31 -22.31 19.03
CA ARG A 257 18.71 -22.75 19.03
C ARG A 257 19.10 -23.22 17.63
N GLY A 258 20.38 -23.16 17.29
CA GLY A 258 20.91 -23.62 16.00
C GLY A 258 20.52 -25.08 15.69
N SER A 259 20.51 -25.95 16.70
CA SER A 259 20.08 -27.36 16.56
C SER A 259 18.59 -27.54 16.20
N GLN A 260 17.76 -26.52 16.44
CA GLN A 260 16.34 -26.51 16.06
C GLN A 260 16.15 -25.86 14.67
N GLN A 261 17.01 -24.92 14.33
CA GLN A 261 16.94 -24.17 13.07
C GLN A 261 17.58 -24.92 11.89
N ASN A 262 18.57 -25.78 12.14
CA ASN A 262 19.31 -26.44 11.08
C ASN A 262 18.46 -27.46 10.32
N ASP A 263 18.41 -27.31 9.01
CA ASP A 263 17.78 -28.26 8.09
C ASP A 263 18.75 -29.43 7.82
N ILE A 264 18.43 -30.61 8.31
CA ILE A 264 19.26 -31.81 8.16
C ILE A 264 19.12 -32.33 6.73
N PHE A 265 20.23 -32.52 6.04
CA PHE A 265 20.24 -33.10 4.70
C PHE A 265 19.80 -34.58 4.70
N THR A 266 19.07 -34.97 3.69
CA THR A 266 18.69 -36.34 3.36
C THR A 266 18.85 -36.57 1.87
N SER A 267 18.84 -37.86 1.46
CA SER A 267 18.95 -38.23 0.06
C SER A 267 17.97 -39.38 -0.24
N THR A 268 17.20 -39.23 -1.31
CA THR A 268 16.32 -40.27 -1.84
C THR A 268 16.55 -40.37 -3.34
N ASN A 269 16.90 -41.56 -3.83
CA ASN A 269 17.20 -41.84 -5.24
C ASN A 269 18.24 -40.89 -5.84
N ASN A 270 19.30 -40.63 -5.10
CA ASN A 270 20.38 -39.65 -5.45
C ASN A 270 19.92 -38.20 -5.56
N ALA A 271 18.68 -37.87 -5.22
CA ALA A 271 18.22 -36.47 -5.07
C ALA A 271 18.47 -36.00 -3.63
N VAL A 272 19.22 -34.92 -3.49
CA VAL A 272 19.46 -34.28 -2.18
C VAL A 272 18.27 -33.40 -1.82
N SER A 273 17.80 -33.52 -0.58
CA SER A 273 16.74 -32.72 0.01
C SER A 273 17.02 -32.45 1.49
N THR A 274 16.13 -31.78 2.19
CA THR A 274 16.23 -31.55 3.63
C THR A 274 15.03 -32.15 4.38
N VAL A 275 15.22 -32.57 5.63
CA VAL A 275 14.14 -33.11 6.48
C VAL A 275 13.15 -32.02 6.89
N THR A 276 13.66 -30.81 7.09
CA THR A 276 12.88 -29.60 7.38
C THR A 276 13.27 -28.51 6.38
N ASN A 277 12.51 -27.43 6.31
CA ASN A 277 12.80 -26.31 5.40
C ASN A 277 12.72 -24.96 6.15
N HIS A 278 13.38 -24.86 7.29
CA HIS A 278 13.44 -23.65 8.10
C HIS A 278 14.16 -22.51 7.38
N SER A 279 15.12 -22.84 6.51
CA SER A 279 15.84 -21.91 5.64
C SER A 279 14.96 -21.29 4.55
N GLY A 280 13.73 -21.81 4.32
CA GLY A 280 12.80 -21.31 3.32
C GLY A 280 13.28 -21.46 1.88
N GLY A 281 13.92 -22.60 1.54
CA GLY A 281 14.39 -22.94 0.20
C GLY A 281 15.64 -22.19 -0.26
N ILE A 282 16.28 -21.40 0.63
CA ILE A 282 17.43 -20.55 0.26
C ILE A 282 18.53 -20.71 1.32
N GLN A 283 19.70 -21.19 0.92
CA GLN A 283 20.88 -21.34 1.76
C GLN A 283 22.05 -20.55 1.15
N GLY A 284 22.75 -19.74 1.95
CA GLY A 284 23.85 -18.91 1.45
C GLY A 284 23.46 -17.86 0.39
N GLY A 285 22.17 -17.61 0.19
CA GLY A 285 21.66 -16.72 -0.88
C GLY A 285 21.25 -17.42 -2.16
N ILE A 286 21.37 -18.75 -2.20
CA ILE A 286 21.17 -19.60 -3.38
C ILE A 286 20.02 -20.58 -3.09
N SER A 287 19.14 -20.84 -4.06
CA SER A 287 18.07 -21.84 -3.94
C SER A 287 18.64 -23.23 -3.76
N ASN A 288 18.05 -24.03 -2.85
CA ASN A 288 18.50 -25.37 -2.51
C ASN A 288 17.60 -26.50 -3.05
N GLY A 289 16.58 -26.17 -3.86
CA GLY A 289 15.64 -27.12 -4.45
C GLY A 289 14.37 -27.37 -3.64
N GLU A 290 14.33 -26.92 -2.39
CA GLU A 290 13.13 -26.94 -1.57
C GLU A 290 12.17 -25.80 -1.94
N ASP A 291 10.92 -25.87 -1.46
CA ASP A 291 9.95 -24.78 -1.62
C ASP A 291 10.50 -23.48 -1.04
N ILE A 292 10.43 -22.39 -1.82
CA ILE A 292 10.76 -21.07 -1.30
C ILE A 292 9.52 -20.45 -0.71
N TYR A 293 9.55 -20.10 0.58
CA TYR A 293 8.44 -19.40 1.21
C TYR A 293 8.89 -18.14 1.95
N PHE A 294 8.02 -17.11 1.88
CA PHE A 294 8.27 -15.82 2.49
C PHE A 294 6.97 -15.13 2.88
N ARG A 295 7.08 -14.08 3.67
CA ARG A 295 5.97 -13.26 4.16
C ARG A 295 6.24 -11.80 3.97
N VAL A 296 5.19 -11.05 3.72
CA VAL A 296 5.22 -9.61 3.44
C VAL A 296 4.19 -8.91 4.31
N ALA A 297 4.64 -8.00 5.17
CA ALA A 297 3.79 -7.23 6.06
C ALA A 297 3.33 -5.93 5.40
N PHE A 298 2.02 -5.68 5.46
CA PHE A 298 1.37 -4.48 4.94
C PHE A 298 0.80 -3.64 6.07
N LYS A 299 1.10 -2.33 6.06
CA LYS A 299 0.45 -1.41 7.00
C LYS A 299 -1.03 -1.22 6.64
N PRO A 300 -1.87 -0.76 7.57
CA PRO A 300 -3.22 -0.28 7.26
C PRO A 300 -3.21 0.78 6.16
N VAL A 301 -4.26 0.84 5.36
CA VAL A 301 -4.44 1.90 4.35
C VAL A 301 -4.58 3.23 5.07
N SER A 302 -3.90 4.27 4.57
CA SER A 302 -3.87 5.57 5.26
C SER A 302 -5.15 6.40 5.07
N THR A 303 -5.99 6.05 4.10
CA THR A 303 -7.29 6.70 3.88
C THR A 303 -8.30 6.11 4.85
N ILE A 304 -8.70 6.89 5.85
CA ILE A 304 -9.72 6.55 6.83
C ILE A 304 -10.84 7.60 6.82
N LEU A 305 -12.01 7.25 7.34
CA LEU A 305 -13.17 8.15 7.41
C LEU A 305 -13.20 8.97 8.69
N THR A 306 -12.38 8.60 9.70
CA THR A 306 -12.20 9.40 10.90
C THR A 306 -11.39 10.64 10.63
N GLU A 307 -11.74 11.73 11.29
CA GLU A 307 -11.05 13.02 11.14
C GLU A 307 -9.59 12.93 11.56
N GLN A 308 -8.69 13.50 10.76
CA GLN A 308 -7.25 13.52 11.01
C GLN A 308 -6.70 14.94 11.00
N GLN A 309 -5.71 15.18 11.84
CA GLN A 309 -4.94 16.42 11.83
C GLN A 309 -3.94 16.42 10.68
N THR A 310 -3.71 17.57 10.07
CA THR A 310 -2.71 17.75 9.03
C THR A 310 -2.23 19.19 8.94
N ILE A 311 -1.32 19.44 8.00
CA ILE A 311 -0.83 20.77 7.65
C ILE A 311 -1.03 21.03 6.15
N ASN A 312 -1.11 22.30 5.78
CA ASN A 312 -1.10 22.71 4.38
C ASN A 312 0.35 22.84 3.84
N LYS A 313 0.49 23.21 2.57
CA LYS A 313 1.80 23.39 1.91
C LYS A 313 2.64 24.53 2.51
N GLN A 314 2.03 25.48 3.18
CA GLN A 314 2.66 26.59 3.89
C GLN A 314 3.16 26.16 5.28
N GLY A 315 2.75 25.01 5.79
CA GLY A 315 3.09 24.52 7.13
C GLY A 315 2.09 24.96 8.20
N GLU A 316 0.95 25.52 7.80
CA GLU A 316 -0.11 25.90 8.72
C GLU A 316 -0.92 24.66 9.15
N ASP A 317 -1.26 24.61 10.42
CA ASP A 317 -2.05 23.50 10.99
C ASP A 317 -3.46 23.45 10.40
N PHE A 318 -3.93 22.22 10.15
CA PHE A 318 -5.24 21.95 9.61
C PHE A 318 -5.91 20.79 10.37
N GLY A 319 -7.10 21.01 10.84
CA GLY A 319 -7.88 20.00 11.57
C GLY A 319 -8.93 20.67 12.47
N ARG A 320 -9.89 19.89 12.94
CA ARG A 320 -11.03 20.39 13.72
C ARG A 320 -10.61 21.12 14.98
N GLN A 321 -9.54 20.70 15.66
CA GLN A 321 -9.01 21.35 16.85
C GLN A 321 -8.36 22.71 16.60
N TYR A 322 -8.06 23.06 15.37
CA TYR A 322 -7.52 24.38 14.99
C TYR A 322 -8.60 25.34 14.46
N ARG A 323 -9.89 24.96 14.61
CA ARG A 323 -10.99 25.85 14.25
C ARG A 323 -11.06 27.02 15.21
N THR A 324 -11.26 28.20 14.66
CA THR A 324 -11.56 29.38 15.44
C THR A 324 -13.05 29.39 15.73
N GLY A 325 -13.41 29.42 17.02
CA GLY A 325 -14.78 29.46 17.46
C GLY A 325 -15.02 30.51 18.53
N ILE A 326 -16.21 31.09 18.53
CA ILE A 326 -16.75 31.92 19.61
C ILE A 326 -17.86 31.10 20.27
N TYR A 327 -17.65 30.74 21.53
CA TYR A 327 -18.61 29.94 22.29
C TYR A 327 -19.35 30.82 23.28
N TYR A 328 -20.66 30.97 23.09
CA TYR A 328 -21.50 31.83 23.92
C TYR A 328 -22.20 31.05 25.05
N ILE A 329 -22.42 31.71 26.16
CA ILE A 329 -23.08 31.13 27.34
C ILE A 329 -24.53 31.60 27.50
N ASP A 330 -24.91 32.69 26.83
CA ASP A 330 -26.25 33.24 26.84
C ASP A 330 -26.65 33.90 25.50
N LYS A 331 -27.89 34.32 25.40
CA LYS A 331 -28.42 34.91 24.17
C LYS A 331 -27.83 36.26 23.84
N GLU A 332 -27.47 37.07 24.82
CA GLU A 332 -26.88 38.39 24.65
C GLU A 332 -25.49 38.28 24.03
N ALA A 333 -24.64 37.40 24.58
CA ALA A 333 -23.31 37.06 24.03
C ALA A 333 -23.39 36.49 22.60
N LYS A 334 -24.44 35.69 22.30
CA LYS A 334 -24.71 35.21 20.94
C LYS A 334 -24.92 36.34 19.96
N GLU A 335 -25.83 37.26 20.27
CA GLU A 335 -26.18 38.38 19.41
C GLU A 335 -24.99 39.33 19.20
N GLU A 336 -24.20 39.55 20.24
CA GLU A 336 -22.99 40.37 20.19
C GLU A 336 -21.93 39.73 19.28
N ALA A 337 -21.67 38.43 19.43
CA ALA A 337 -20.73 37.68 18.59
C ALA A 337 -21.12 37.74 17.10
N PHE A 338 -22.38 37.49 16.79
CA PHE A 338 -22.88 37.60 15.39
C PHE A 338 -22.74 38.99 14.84
N LYS A 339 -23.09 40.03 15.61
CA LYS A 339 -22.97 41.43 15.21
C LYS A 339 -21.52 41.81 14.97
N PHE A 340 -20.60 41.35 15.84
CA PHE A 340 -19.19 41.59 15.70
C PHE A 340 -18.63 40.98 14.41
N VAL A 341 -18.84 39.68 14.19
CA VAL A 341 -18.34 38.99 13.00
C VAL A 341 -18.94 39.54 11.72
N LYS A 342 -20.22 39.96 11.74
CA LYS A 342 -20.87 40.63 10.59
C LYS A 342 -20.25 41.97 10.28
N ASN A 343 -19.85 42.74 11.28
CA ASN A 343 -19.15 43.99 11.09
C ASN A 343 -17.72 43.77 10.61
N LEU A 344 -17.01 42.80 11.19
CA LEU A 344 -15.65 42.48 10.81
C LEU A 344 -15.56 41.99 9.36
N GLN A 345 -16.57 41.27 8.88
CA GLN A 345 -16.66 40.76 7.49
C GLN A 345 -16.50 41.86 6.43
N LYS A 346 -16.88 43.11 6.75
CA LYS A 346 -16.76 44.26 5.83
C LYS A 346 -15.32 44.59 5.46
N ASN A 347 -14.37 44.16 6.28
CA ASN A 347 -12.94 44.43 6.13
C ASN A 347 -12.20 43.30 5.40
N TYR A 348 -12.88 42.25 4.97
CA TYR A 348 -12.28 41.07 4.34
C TYR A 348 -13.05 40.63 3.10
N ASP A 349 -12.33 40.39 2.01
CA ASP A 349 -12.90 39.89 0.75
C ASP A 349 -13.35 38.44 0.86
N LYS A 350 -12.67 37.63 1.67
CA LYS A 350 -13.02 36.22 1.93
C LYS A 350 -14.01 36.13 3.07
N LYS A 351 -14.94 35.18 2.97
CA LYS A 351 -15.90 34.89 4.04
C LYS A 351 -15.17 34.50 5.33
N ILE A 352 -15.48 35.18 6.44
CA ILE A 352 -15.03 34.79 7.77
C ILE A 352 -15.76 33.51 8.17
N VAL A 353 -15.01 32.44 8.47
CA VAL A 353 -15.51 31.11 8.81
C VAL A 353 -15.26 30.78 10.29
N VAL A 354 -15.62 31.72 11.17
CA VAL A 354 -15.60 31.50 12.63
C VAL A 354 -16.91 30.83 13.04
N GLU A 355 -16.82 29.76 13.82
CA GLU A 355 -17.98 29.11 14.39
C GLU A 355 -18.53 29.94 15.56
N ILE A 356 -19.85 30.11 15.64
CA ILE A 356 -20.52 30.77 16.76
C ILE A 356 -21.53 29.77 17.30
N GLU A 357 -21.19 29.08 18.39
CA GLU A 357 -21.98 27.99 18.96
C GLU A 357 -22.18 28.20 20.47
N GLU A 358 -23.23 27.55 21.01
CA GLU A 358 -23.44 27.49 22.46
C GLU A 358 -22.34 26.66 23.11
N MET A 359 -21.78 27.17 24.21
CA MET A 359 -20.77 26.46 24.97
C MET A 359 -21.36 25.21 25.61
N LYS A 360 -20.91 24.04 25.19
CA LYS A 360 -21.28 22.73 25.72
C LYS A 360 -20.01 22.03 26.15
N ASN A 361 -20.04 21.37 27.31
CA ASN A 361 -18.95 20.51 27.76
C ASN A 361 -17.56 21.22 27.82
N PHE A 362 -17.50 22.37 28.50
CA PHE A 362 -16.21 23.02 28.76
C PHE A 362 -15.34 22.10 29.63
N VAL A 363 -14.14 21.82 29.17
CA VAL A 363 -13.10 21.06 29.85
C VAL A 363 -11.84 21.89 29.87
N ASP A 364 -11.24 22.10 31.05
CA ASP A 364 -9.94 22.76 31.12
C ASP A 364 -8.87 21.97 30.38
N ALA A 365 -8.03 22.67 29.59
CA ALA A 365 -6.86 22.06 29.01
C ALA A 365 -5.87 21.61 30.10
N GLU A 366 -5.04 20.61 29.80
CA GLU A 366 -3.99 20.16 30.71
C GLU A 366 -3.09 21.32 31.10
N GLU A 367 -2.59 21.33 32.33
CA GLU A 367 -1.85 22.46 32.92
C GLU A 367 -0.67 22.92 32.06
N TYR A 368 0.00 22.00 31.35
CA TYR A 368 1.13 22.37 30.49
C TYR A 368 0.71 23.11 29.22
N HIS A 369 -0.53 22.98 28.77
CA HIS A 369 -1.09 23.78 27.66
C HIS A 369 -1.62 25.13 28.11
N GLN A 370 -2.03 25.26 29.38
CA GLN A 370 -2.53 26.52 29.89
C GLN A 370 -1.38 27.54 29.94
N LYS A 371 -1.61 28.73 29.38
CA LYS A 371 -0.62 29.81 29.30
C LYS A 371 0.71 29.35 28.67
N TYR A 372 0.63 28.49 27.66
CA TYR A 372 1.81 27.84 27.03
C TYR A 372 2.88 28.84 26.62
N LEU A 373 2.51 29.97 25.99
CA LEU A 373 3.47 30.98 25.54
C LEU A 373 4.06 31.81 26.68
N GLU A 374 3.35 31.97 27.81
CA GLU A 374 3.93 32.58 29.01
C GLU A 374 4.99 31.67 29.62
N LYS A 375 4.75 30.36 29.64
CA LYS A 375 5.68 29.33 30.13
C LYS A 375 6.85 29.08 29.13
N ASN A 376 6.59 29.26 27.84
CA ASN A 376 7.53 29.02 26.73
C ASN A 376 7.57 30.23 25.78
N PRO A 377 8.27 31.32 26.12
CA PRO A 377 8.26 32.55 25.32
C PRO A 377 8.76 32.40 23.86
N SER A 378 9.56 31.36 23.60
CA SER A 378 10.04 30.99 22.25
C SER A 378 9.23 29.84 21.63
N GLY A 379 8.13 29.43 22.25
CA GLY A 379 7.25 28.37 21.76
C GLY A 379 6.59 28.75 20.45
N TYR A 380 6.28 27.72 19.63
CA TYR A 380 5.59 27.92 18.37
C TYR A 380 4.16 28.44 18.59
N CYS A 381 3.81 29.51 17.88
CA CYS A 381 2.45 29.99 17.73
C CYS A 381 2.24 30.38 16.24
N HIS A 382 1.18 29.87 15.65
CA HIS A 382 0.81 30.19 14.26
C HIS A 382 0.08 31.53 14.12
N ILE A 383 -0.28 32.17 15.24
CA ILE A 383 -0.91 33.49 15.29
C ILE A 383 0.17 34.54 15.58
N ASP A 384 0.16 35.65 14.84
CA ASP A 384 1.00 36.79 15.14
C ASP A 384 0.51 37.50 16.43
N LEU A 385 1.21 37.23 17.53
CA LEU A 385 0.88 37.78 18.84
C LEU A 385 0.90 39.28 18.92
N SER A 386 1.57 39.99 17.98
CA SER A 386 1.55 41.46 17.91
C SER A 386 0.15 41.98 17.61
N LEU A 387 -0.71 41.15 17.00
CA LEU A 387 -2.10 41.53 16.70
C LEU A 387 -2.97 41.59 17.97
N ALA A 388 -2.62 40.89 19.05
CA ALA A 388 -3.37 40.93 20.30
C ALA A 388 -3.34 42.30 20.98
N ASN A 389 -2.35 43.13 20.66
CA ASN A 389 -2.19 44.48 21.20
C ASN A 389 -2.74 45.60 20.30
N LYS A 390 -3.25 45.26 19.11
CA LYS A 390 -3.92 46.23 18.26
C LYS A 390 -5.31 46.54 18.80
N LYS A 391 -5.57 47.80 19.16
CA LYS A 391 -6.96 48.23 19.42
C LYS A 391 -7.74 48.05 18.11
N LEU A 392 -8.81 47.27 18.19
CA LEU A 392 -9.79 47.10 17.10
C LEU A 392 -10.52 48.39 16.80
#